data_7da124202a6a663e6153128fd060fdb5
#
_entry.id   7da124202a6a663e6153128fd060fdb5
#
_cell.length_a   1.000
_cell.length_b   1.000
_cell.length_c   1.000
_cell.angle_alpha   90.00
_cell.angle_beta   90.00
_cell.angle_gamma   90.00
#
_symmetry.space_group_name_H-M   'P 1'
#
loop_
_entity.id
_entity.type
_entity.pdbx_description
1 polymer ?
#
loop_
_entity_poly.entity_id
_entity_poly.type
_entity_poly.pdbx_seq_one_letter_code
_entity_poly.pdbx_strand_id
1 'polypeptide(L)'
;MSKKTCFVVSAIGQEKSEIRNHSDSVLKHIIKPALSDKYDVTRADELYHSDKIDEKIFKALSDSDLAIVDITGNNPNVFLELGYRKALELPTIFLRQQTDEDIPFDIRTINIIQYDLKNASGTNMLDSVQKTIERIQKTEETLDFSTLKNKNNNGKDYVTTQEFSQLTSTINNIYDAVEKLSHQVKNISEANRSTTQEDIIMMAFQNPEKLEKFFELQNKYPNAFSSNNTN
;
A
#
# COMPACT_ATOMS: atom_id res chain seq x y z
N MET A 1 -24.19 -13.33 -23.39
CA MET A 1 -22.77 -13.68 -23.28
C MET A 1 -22.37 -13.48 -21.84
N SER A 2 -21.59 -14.39 -21.25
CA SER A 2 -21.02 -14.19 -19.92
C SER A 2 -20.05 -13.01 -19.98
N LYS A 3 -20.02 -12.16 -18.94
CA LYS A 3 -19.00 -11.10 -18.82
C LYS A 3 -17.62 -11.74 -18.69
N LYS A 4 -16.60 -11.02 -19.13
CA LYS A 4 -15.20 -11.35 -18.84
C LYS A 4 -14.90 -11.09 -17.36
N THR A 5 -13.81 -11.65 -16.86
CA THR A 5 -13.40 -11.48 -15.47
C THR A 5 -12.31 -10.40 -15.33
N CYS A 6 -12.44 -9.52 -14.32
CA CYS A 6 -11.42 -8.54 -13.98
C CYS A 6 -11.06 -8.66 -12.50
N PHE A 7 -9.78 -8.86 -12.21
CA PHE A 7 -9.27 -8.92 -10.85
C PHE A 7 -8.56 -7.61 -10.47
N VAL A 8 -8.90 -7.07 -9.29
CA VAL A 8 -8.35 -5.80 -8.79
C VAL A 8 -7.32 -6.10 -7.71
N VAL A 9 -6.12 -5.60 -7.93
CA VAL A 9 -4.97 -5.63 -7.01
C VAL A 9 -4.80 -4.23 -6.44
N SER A 10 -4.90 -4.09 -5.14
CA SER A 10 -4.69 -2.83 -4.42
C SER A 10 -4.30 -3.08 -2.97
N ALA A 11 -3.67 -2.12 -2.32
CA ALA A 11 -3.42 -2.20 -0.88
C ALA A 11 -4.75 -2.26 -0.12
N ILE A 12 -4.96 -3.35 0.62
CA ILE A 12 -6.14 -3.56 1.46
C ILE A 12 -5.70 -3.37 2.91
N GLY A 13 -5.89 -2.17 3.46
CA GLY A 13 -5.60 -1.89 4.86
C GLY A 13 -6.65 -2.48 5.81
N GLN A 14 -6.41 -2.30 7.10
CA GLN A 14 -7.40 -2.65 8.14
C GLN A 14 -8.71 -1.89 7.91
N GLU A 15 -9.82 -2.45 8.38
CA GLU A 15 -11.12 -1.78 8.33
C GLU A 15 -11.03 -0.36 8.91
N LYS A 16 -11.65 0.61 8.22
CA LYS A 16 -11.67 2.04 8.56
C LYS A 16 -10.32 2.76 8.49
N SER A 17 -9.24 2.10 8.06
CA SER A 17 -7.97 2.79 7.80
C SER A 17 -8.09 3.71 6.56
N GLU A 18 -7.20 4.70 6.47
CA GLU A 18 -7.11 5.57 5.28
C GLU A 18 -6.84 4.77 4.02
N ILE A 19 -5.97 3.76 4.10
CA ILE A 19 -5.64 2.85 2.99
C ILE A 19 -6.91 2.13 2.53
N ARG A 20 -7.71 1.59 3.46
CA ARG A 20 -8.95 0.88 3.15
C ARG A 20 -9.96 1.81 2.50
N ASN A 21 -10.21 2.98 3.09
CA ASN A 21 -11.17 3.95 2.59
C ASN A 21 -10.78 4.45 1.19
N HIS A 22 -9.49 4.68 0.95
CA HIS A 22 -8.96 5.07 -0.35
C HIS A 22 -9.18 3.96 -1.39
N SER A 23 -8.75 2.76 -1.10
CA SER A 23 -8.88 1.59 -1.98
C SER A 23 -10.35 1.28 -2.33
N ASP A 24 -11.26 1.38 -1.35
CA ASP A 24 -12.71 1.21 -1.56
C ASP A 24 -13.28 2.32 -2.45
N SER A 25 -12.81 3.56 -2.29
CA SER A 25 -13.23 4.70 -3.12
C SER A 25 -12.79 4.52 -4.58
N VAL A 26 -11.55 4.09 -4.82
CA VAL A 26 -11.03 3.80 -6.16
C VAL A 26 -11.83 2.67 -6.83
N LEU A 27 -12.06 1.58 -6.10
CA LEU A 27 -12.84 0.45 -6.61
C LEU A 27 -14.26 0.88 -6.98
N LYS A 28 -14.94 1.59 -6.08
CA LYS A 28 -16.35 1.95 -6.22
C LYS A 28 -16.60 3.06 -7.26
N HIS A 29 -15.72 4.07 -7.29
CA HIS A 29 -15.98 5.30 -8.06
C HIS A 29 -15.19 5.39 -9.35
N ILE A 30 -14.15 4.57 -9.55
CA ILE A 30 -13.32 4.57 -10.75
C ILE A 30 -13.39 3.22 -11.47
N ILE A 31 -12.98 2.13 -10.82
CA ILE A 31 -12.78 0.85 -11.50
C ILE A 31 -14.11 0.20 -11.90
N LYS A 32 -15.04 0.04 -10.95
CA LYS A 32 -16.36 -0.56 -11.26
C LYS A 32 -17.13 0.25 -12.31
N PRO A 33 -17.23 1.58 -12.26
CA PRO A 33 -17.87 2.37 -13.31
C PRO A 33 -17.21 2.25 -14.68
N ALA A 34 -15.86 2.10 -14.72
CA ALA A 34 -15.15 1.96 -15.97
C ALA A 34 -15.37 0.61 -16.68
N LEU A 35 -15.55 -0.47 -15.94
CA LEU A 35 -15.40 -1.84 -16.45
C LEU A 35 -16.64 -2.73 -16.26
N SER A 36 -17.56 -2.43 -15.34
CA SER A 36 -18.65 -3.34 -14.97
C SER A 36 -19.63 -3.66 -16.10
N ASP A 37 -19.66 -2.89 -17.17
CA ASP A 37 -20.46 -3.22 -18.35
C ASP A 37 -19.94 -4.45 -19.10
N LYS A 38 -18.59 -4.61 -19.16
CA LYS A 38 -17.90 -5.68 -19.89
C LYS A 38 -17.37 -6.79 -18.99
N TYR A 39 -17.09 -6.48 -17.72
CA TYR A 39 -16.37 -7.36 -16.79
C TYR A 39 -17.12 -7.59 -15.49
N ASP A 40 -16.97 -8.80 -14.93
CA ASP A 40 -17.23 -9.09 -13.53
C ASP A 40 -15.98 -8.67 -12.74
N VAL A 41 -16.08 -7.57 -11.99
CA VAL A 41 -14.97 -6.95 -11.29
C VAL A 41 -14.95 -7.42 -9.84
N THR A 42 -13.87 -8.10 -9.44
CA THR A 42 -13.66 -8.62 -8.09
C THR A 42 -12.32 -8.18 -7.52
N ARG A 43 -12.23 -8.00 -6.19
CA ARG A 43 -11.00 -7.71 -5.46
C ARG A 43 -10.73 -8.81 -4.42
N ALA A 44 -9.50 -8.95 -3.94
CA ALA A 44 -9.08 -10.03 -3.06
C ALA A 44 -9.93 -10.21 -1.80
N ASP A 45 -10.39 -9.12 -1.19
CA ASP A 45 -11.26 -9.14 0.00
C ASP A 45 -12.73 -9.55 -0.30
N GLU A 46 -13.13 -9.51 -1.57
CA GLU A 46 -14.43 -10.03 -2.03
C GLU A 46 -14.39 -11.55 -2.29
N LEU A 47 -13.19 -12.16 -2.30
CA LEU A 47 -13.01 -13.61 -2.42
C LEU A 47 -13.23 -14.27 -1.04
N TYR A 48 -14.46 -14.64 -0.74
CA TYR A 48 -14.90 -15.19 0.55
C TYR A 48 -14.00 -16.27 1.15
N HIS A 49 -13.70 -16.10 2.43
CA HIS A 49 -13.06 -16.91 3.45
C HIS A 49 -12.69 -18.37 3.10
N SER A 50 -11.39 -18.64 2.99
CA SER A 50 -10.81 -19.95 3.24
C SER A 50 -9.36 -19.79 3.68
N ASP A 51 -8.85 -20.79 4.39
CA ASP A 51 -7.50 -20.84 5.01
C ASP A 51 -6.31 -20.71 4.03
N LYS A 52 -6.58 -20.50 2.71
CA LYS A 52 -5.58 -20.38 1.64
C LYS A 52 -5.85 -19.16 0.75
N ILE A 53 -5.85 -17.98 1.34
CA ILE A 53 -6.13 -16.71 0.64
C ILE A 53 -5.12 -16.50 -0.49
N ASP A 54 -3.83 -16.75 -0.24
CA ASP A 54 -2.76 -16.50 -1.22
C ASP A 54 -2.91 -17.34 -2.48
N GLU A 55 -3.22 -18.65 -2.36
CA GLU A 55 -3.45 -19.51 -3.54
C GLU A 55 -4.60 -19.01 -4.41
N LYS A 56 -5.65 -18.46 -3.79
CA LYS A 56 -6.80 -17.90 -4.52
C LYS A 56 -6.46 -16.59 -5.21
N ILE A 57 -5.64 -15.72 -4.59
CA ILE A 57 -5.20 -14.49 -5.21
C ILE A 57 -4.37 -14.79 -6.46
N PHE A 58 -3.37 -15.68 -6.37
CA PHE A 58 -2.56 -16.04 -7.53
C PHE A 58 -3.36 -16.77 -8.61
N LYS A 59 -4.32 -17.60 -8.22
CA LYS A 59 -5.24 -18.19 -9.16
C LYS A 59 -6.11 -17.12 -9.84
N ALA A 60 -6.67 -16.16 -9.11
CA ALA A 60 -7.44 -15.06 -9.68
C ALA A 60 -6.57 -14.21 -10.61
N LEU A 61 -5.31 -13.95 -10.23
CA LEU A 61 -4.34 -13.25 -11.07
C LEU A 61 -4.03 -14.01 -12.36
N SER A 62 -3.92 -15.33 -12.32
CA SER A 62 -3.66 -16.13 -13.51
C SER A 62 -4.91 -16.33 -14.38
N ASP A 63 -6.08 -16.48 -13.79
CA ASP A 63 -7.29 -16.89 -14.51
C ASP A 63 -8.09 -15.70 -15.06
N SER A 64 -8.02 -14.53 -14.45
CA SER A 64 -8.76 -13.34 -14.90
C SER A 64 -8.33 -12.87 -16.29
N ASP A 65 -9.31 -12.42 -17.09
CA ASP A 65 -9.06 -11.87 -18.43
C ASP A 65 -8.29 -10.54 -18.35
N LEU A 66 -8.59 -9.73 -17.34
CA LEU A 66 -7.94 -8.42 -17.10
C LEU A 66 -7.55 -8.32 -15.63
N ALA A 67 -6.42 -7.65 -15.35
CA ALA A 67 -6.10 -7.18 -14.02
C ALA A 67 -6.01 -5.65 -13.99
N ILE A 68 -6.52 -5.05 -12.91
CA ILE A 68 -6.24 -3.64 -12.56
C ILE A 68 -5.34 -3.66 -11.35
N VAL A 69 -4.19 -2.99 -11.44
CA VAL A 69 -3.21 -2.92 -10.36
C VAL A 69 -3.05 -1.47 -9.92
N ASP A 70 -3.52 -1.15 -8.72
CA ASP A 70 -3.34 0.17 -8.10
C ASP A 70 -2.09 0.15 -7.21
N ILE A 71 -1.03 0.78 -7.70
CA ILE A 71 0.28 0.84 -7.02
C ILE A 71 0.40 1.98 -6.02
N THR A 72 -0.68 2.65 -5.68
CA THR A 72 -0.70 3.75 -4.70
C THR A 72 -0.11 3.29 -3.36
N GLY A 73 0.78 4.10 -2.79
CA GLY A 73 1.43 3.83 -1.50
C GLY A 73 2.54 2.79 -1.56
N ASN A 74 2.94 2.35 -2.77
CA ASN A 74 4.09 1.46 -2.98
C ASN A 74 4.05 0.17 -2.10
N ASN A 75 2.87 -0.43 -1.93
CA ASN A 75 2.70 -1.63 -1.11
C ASN A 75 3.46 -2.82 -1.73
N PRO A 76 4.36 -3.50 -0.98
CA PRO A 76 5.19 -4.58 -1.51
C PRO A 76 4.38 -5.79 -2.01
N ASN A 77 3.23 -6.10 -1.40
CA ASN A 77 2.38 -7.20 -1.85
C ASN A 77 1.75 -6.90 -3.21
N VAL A 78 1.32 -5.64 -3.43
CA VAL A 78 0.83 -5.19 -4.73
C VAL A 78 1.92 -5.34 -5.79
N PHE A 79 3.18 -5.01 -5.47
CA PHE A 79 4.30 -5.19 -6.41
C PHE A 79 4.62 -6.65 -6.70
N LEU A 80 4.47 -7.53 -5.72
CA LEU A 80 4.63 -8.97 -5.91
C LEU A 80 3.57 -9.53 -6.85
N GLU A 81 2.30 -9.18 -6.61
CA GLU A 81 1.15 -9.56 -7.45
C GLU A 81 1.29 -9.00 -8.87
N LEU A 82 1.75 -7.75 -9.00
CA LEU A 82 2.10 -7.11 -10.26
C LEU A 82 3.20 -7.90 -11.00
N GLY A 83 4.27 -8.25 -10.30
CA GLY A 83 5.39 -9.02 -10.85
C GLY A 83 4.93 -10.37 -11.40
N TYR A 84 4.09 -11.08 -10.63
CA TYR A 84 3.50 -12.33 -11.07
C TYR A 84 2.64 -12.17 -12.33
N ARG A 85 1.72 -11.21 -12.34
CA ARG A 85 0.85 -10.94 -13.48
C ARG A 85 1.65 -10.56 -14.72
N LYS A 86 2.71 -9.76 -14.53
CA LYS A 86 3.60 -9.33 -15.61
C LYS A 86 4.45 -10.47 -16.19
N ALA A 87 4.93 -11.38 -15.33
CA ALA A 87 5.65 -12.57 -15.76
C ALA A 87 4.78 -13.50 -16.63
N LEU A 88 3.47 -13.51 -16.41
CA LEU A 88 2.51 -14.23 -17.23
C LEU A 88 2.16 -13.52 -18.55
N GLU A 89 2.64 -12.29 -18.76
CA GLU A 89 2.35 -11.46 -19.93
C GLU A 89 0.84 -11.27 -20.17
N LEU A 90 0.05 -11.21 -19.11
CA LEU A 90 -1.41 -11.11 -19.19
C LEU A 90 -1.87 -9.64 -19.18
N PRO A 91 -3.01 -9.33 -19.82
CA PRO A 91 -3.56 -7.99 -19.92
C PRO A 91 -3.70 -7.31 -18.54
N THR A 92 -3.07 -6.15 -18.38
CA THR A 92 -3.02 -5.44 -17.10
C THR A 92 -3.04 -3.93 -17.30
N ILE A 93 -3.84 -3.23 -16.52
CA ILE A 93 -3.91 -1.75 -16.45
C ILE A 93 -3.37 -1.31 -15.09
N PHE A 94 -2.51 -0.30 -15.09
CA PHE A 94 -1.86 0.22 -13.89
C PHE A 94 -2.46 1.56 -13.51
N LEU A 95 -2.82 1.70 -12.22
CA LEU A 95 -3.35 2.93 -11.65
C LEU A 95 -2.42 3.44 -10.54
N ARG A 96 -2.43 4.74 -10.32
CA ARG A 96 -1.76 5.37 -9.17
C ARG A 96 -2.43 6.69 -8.81
N GLN A 97 -2.65 6.94 -7.52
CA GLN A 97 -2.98 8.27 -7.01
C GLN A 97 -1.85 9.25 -7.36
N GLN A 98 -2.19 10.42 -7.87
CA GLN A 98 -1.24 11.49 -8.10
C GLN A 98 -0.61 11.92 -6.78
N THR A 99 0.71 11.94 -6.72
CA THR A 99 1.51 12.24 -5.54
C THR A 99 2.86 12.81 -5.99
N ASP A 100 3.54 13.52 -5.10
CA ASP A 100 4.90 14.02 -5.33
C ASP A 100 5.96 12.92 -5.14
N GLU A 101 5.57 11.74 -4.66
CA GLU A 101 6.49 10.60 -4.52
C GLU A 101 6.91 10.07 -5.89
N ASP A 102 8.19 9.74 -6.02
CA ASP A 102 8.74 9.13 -7.24
C ASP A 102 8.13 7.75 -7.52
N ILE A 103 7.96 7.47 -8.80
CA ILE A 103 7.65 6.12 -9.27
C ILE A 103 8.93 5.28 -9.15
N PRO A 104 8.89 4.09 -8.51
CA PRO A 104 10.03 3.19 -8.45
C PRO A 104 10.64 2.95 -9.84
N PHE A 105 11.98 2.97 -9.93
CA PHE A 105 12.72 2.92 -11.19
C PHE A 105 12.29 1.75 -12.09
N ASP A 106 12.11 0.57 -11.49
CA ASP A 106 11.83 -0.67 -12.21
C ASP A 106 10.47 -0.70 -12.94
N ILE A 107 9.55 0.21 -12.56
CA ILE A 107 8.23 0.31 -13.17
C ILE A 107 8.01 1.61 -13.97
N ARG A 108 9.03 2.47 -14.09
CA ARG A 108 8.91 3.74 -14.85
C ARG A 108 8.58 3.54 -16.32
N THR A 109 8.88 2.37 -16.87
CA THR A 109 8.59 2.01 -18.27
C THR A 109 7.14 1.55 -18.48
N ILE A 110 6.38 1.35 -17.41
CA ILE A 110 4.98 0.92 -17.48
C ILE A 110 4.10 2.16 -17.70
N ASN A 111 3.12 2.04 -18.59
CA ASN A 111 2.10 3.08 -18.75
C ASN A 111 1.14 3.06 -17.55
N ILE A 112 1.26 4.04 -16.65
CA ILE A 112 0.47 4.18 -15.44
C ILE A 112 -0.56 5.29 -15.63
N ILE A 113 -1.83 4.98 -15.42
CA ILE A 113 -2.91 5.95 -15.40
C ILE A 113 -2.93 6.60 -14.00
N GLN A 114 -2.58 7.87 -13.95
CA GLN A 114 -2.68 8.65 -12.71
C GLN A 114 -4.10 9.19 -12.54
N TYR A 115 -4.60 9.12 -11.31
CA TYR A 115 -5.87 9.71 -10.87
C TYR A 115 -5.65 10.59 -9.63
N ASP A 116 -6.58 11.50 -9.35
CA ASP A 116 -6.52 12.35 -8.16
C ASP A 116 -7.85 12.35 -7.40
N LEU A 117 -7.83 11.75 -6.21
CA LEU A 117 -8.94 11.76 -5.25
C LEU A 117 -8.62 12.57 -3.98
N LYS A 118 -7.37 13.04 -3.80
CA LYS A 118 -6.94 13.72 -2.57
C LYS A 118 -6.89 15.22 -2.72
N ASN A 119 -6.33 15.70 -3.83
CA ASN A 119 -6.06 17.12 -4.04
C ASN A 119 -7.17 17.84 -4.82
N ALA A 120 -7.96 17.08 -5.57
CA ALA A 120 -9.11 17.60 -6.27
C ALA A 120 -10.31 17.70 -5.33
N SER A 121 -11.05 18.80 -5.38
CA SER A 121 -12.29 19.01 -4.62
C SER A 121 -13.44 19.47 -5.52
N GLY A 122 -14.66 19.11 -5.14
CA GLY A 122 -15.85 19.51 -5.87
C GLY A 122 -15.89 19.04 -7.32
N THR A 123 -16.17 19.95 -8.25
CA THR A 123 -16.23 19.67 -9.71
C THR A 123 -14.93 19.14 -10.27
N ASN A 124 -13.77 19.60 -9.78
CA ASN A 124 -12.47 19.12 -10.24
C ASN A 124 -12.24 17.64 -9.91
N MET A 125 -12.77 17.18 -8.78
CA MET A 125 -12.69 15.76 -8.40
C MET A 125 -13.55 14.89 -9.34
N LEU A 126 -14.76 15.32 -9.64
CA LEU A 126 -15.65 14.61 -10.57
C LEU A 126 -15.04 14.53 -11.97
N ASP A 127 -14.47 15.62 -12.45
CA ASP A 127 -13.76 15.67 -13.73
C ASP A 127 -12.54 14.75 -13.76
N SER A 128 -11.78 14.69 -12.67
CA SER A 128 -10.63 13.78 -12.54
C SER A 128 -11.07 12.32 -12.59
N VAL A 129 -12.12 11.97 -11.84
CA VAL A 129 -12.70 10.62 -11.84
C VAL A 129 -13.19 10.24 -13.24
N GLN A 130 -13.96 11.12 -13.90
CA GLN A 130 -14.50 10.86 -15.22
C GLN A 130 -13.38 10.67 -16.27
N LYS A 131 -12.37 11.53 -16.27
CA LYS A 131 -11.21 11.38 -17.16
C LYS A 131 -10.44 10.08 -16.92
N THR A 132 -10.36 9.65 -15.67
CA THR A 132 -9.70 8.39 -15.31
C THR A 132 -10.50 7.21 -15.83
N ILE A 133 -11.82 7.21 -15.67
CA ILE A 133 -12.71 6.19 -16.23
C ILE A 133 -12.51 6.06 -17.75
N GLU A 134 -12.56 7.19 -18.47
CA GLU A 134 -12.36 7.21 -19.92
C GLU A 134 -10.97 6.68 -20.34
N ARG A 135 -9.93 7.02 -19.57
CA ARG A 135 -8.58 6.49 -19.83
C ARG A 135 -8.48 4.99 -19.62
N ILE A 136 -9.12 4.45 -18.57
CA ILE A 136 -9.18 3.01 -18.33
C ILE A 136 -9.89 2.31 -19.51
N GLN A 137 -11.03 2.83 -19.95
CA GLN A 137 -11.80 2.26 -21.06
C GLN A 137 -11.00 2.27 -22.36
N LYS A 138 -10.37 3.39 -22.71
CA LYS A 138 -9.51 3.50 -23.88
C LYS A 138 -8.30 2.58 -23.82
N THR A 139 -7.69 2.45 -22.63
CA THR A 139 -6.54 1.55 -22.45
C THR A 139 -6.99 0.10 -22.61
N GLU A 140 -8.14 -0.29 -22.03
CA GLU A 140 -8.70 -1.65 -22.19
C GLU A 140 -8.89 -2.01 -23.66
N GLU A 141 -9.39 -1.09 -24.49
CA GLU A 141 -9.60 -1.30 -25.93
C GLU A 141 -8.29 -1.55 -26.72
N THR A 142 -7.16 -1.06 -26.21
CA THR A 142 -5.85 -1.20 -26.87
C THR A 142 -5.05 -2.41 -26.38
N LEU A 143 -5.50 -3.10 -25.33
CA LEU A 143 -4.79 -4.25 -24.77
C LEU A 143 -4.83 -5.46 -25.71
N ASP A 144 -3.69 -6.16 -25.78
CA ASP A 144 -3.62 -7.45 -26.46
C ASP A 144 -4.11 -8.59 -25.58
N PHE A 145 -5.22 -9.19 -25.94
CA PHE A 145 -5.82 -10.36 -25.28
C PHE A 145 -5.42 -11.68 -25.92
N SER A 146 -4.49 -11.70 -26.89
CA SER A 146 -4.07 -12.93 -27.59
C SER A 146 -3.35 -13.91 -26.66
N THR A 147 -2.64 -13.40 -25.66
CA THR A 147 -1.94 -14.20 -24.64
C THR A 147 -2.87 -15.09 -23.82
N LEU A 148 -4.11 -14.68 -23.62
CA LEU A 148 -5.13 -15.50 -22.93
C LEU A 148 -5.46 -16.80 -23.68
N LYS A 149 -5.34 -16.80 -25.01
CA LYS A 149 -5.60 -17.97 -25.86
C LYS A 149 -4.48 -19.02 -25.77
N ASN A 150 -3.27 -18.61 -25.43
CA ASN A 150 -2.09 -19.46 -25.38
C ASN A 150 -1.84 -20.11 -24.01
N LYS A 151 -2.67 -19.82 -22.99
CA LYS A 151 -2.55 -20.42 -21.64
C LYS A 151 -2.48 -21.95 -21.63
N ASN A 152 -3.09 -22.61 -22.63
CA ASN A 152 -3.18 -24.07 -22.68
C ASN A 152 -1.98 -24.75 -23.39
N ASN A 153 -1.02 -24.01 -23.96
CA ASN A 153 -0.04 -24.60 -24.88
C ASN A 153 1.44 -24.46 -24.52
N ASN A 154 1.81 -23.71 -23.49
CA ASN A 154 3.21 -23.51 -23.15
C ASN A 154 3.51 -24.00 -21.73
N GLY A 155 4.03 -25.23 -21.66
CA GLY A 155 4.79 -25.72 -20.51
C GLY A 155 6.12 -24.98 -20.37
N LYS A 156 6.07 -23.66 -20.12
CA LYS A 156 7.23 -22.94 -19.60
C LYS A 156 7.28 -23.23 -18.10
N ASP A 157 8.43 -23.67 -17.61
CA ASP A 157 8.69 -23.84 -16.17
C ASP A 157 8.70 -22.45 -15.49
N TYR A 158 7.48 -21.94 -15.25
CA TYR A 158 7.31 -20.82 -14.35
C TYR A 158 7.31 -21.32 -12.91
N VAL A 159 7.79 -20.51 -11.98
CA VAL A 159 7.62 -20.72 -10.55
C VAL A 159 6.18 -21.16 -10.28
N THR A 160 5.98 -22.29 -9.64
CA THR A 160 4.65 -22.83 -9.37
C THR A 160 3.87 -21.88 -8.46
N THR A 161 2.55 -21.90 -8.55
CA THR A 161 1.68 -21.11 -7.64
C THR A 161 2.02 -21.37 -6.16
N GLN A 162 2.44 -22.59 -5.82
CA GLN A 162 2.82 -22.97 -4.46
C GLN A 162 4.15 -22.31 -4.03
N GLU A 163 5.19 -22.33 -4.86
CA GLU A 163 6.47 -21.67 -4.58
C GLU A 163 6.30 -20.17 -4.48
N PHE A 164 5.46 -19.59 -5.32
CA PHE A 164 5.15 -18.16 -5.27
C PHE A 164 4.35 -17.78 -4.01
N SER A 165 3.41 -18.61 -3.57
CA SER A 165 2.70 -18.45 -2.29
C SER A 165 3.66 -18.50 -1.09
N GLN A 166 4.64 -19.40 -1.09
CA GLN A 166 5.64 -19.48 -0.03
C GLN A 166 6.51 -18.23 0.01
N LEU A 167 6.92 -17.72 -1.16
CA LEU A 167 7.68 -16.48 -1.27
C LEU A 167 6.88 -15.29 -0.71
N THR A 168 5.59 -15.20 -1.05
CA THR A 168 4.67 -14.16 -0.54
C THR A 168 4.56 -14.21 0.97
N SER A 169 4.34 -15.40 1.54
CA SER A 169 4.27 -15.57 3.00
C SER A 169 5.57 -15.13 3.68
N THR A 170 6.72 -15.43 3.08
CA THR A 170 8.03 -15.02 3.61
C THR A 170 8.19 -13.50 3.55
N ILE A 171 7.79 -12.86 2.47
CA ILE A 171 7.84 -11.39 2.31
C ILE A 171 6.93 -10.72 3.32
N ASN A 172 5.71 -11.23 3.53
CA ASN A 172 4.79 -10.70 4.54
C ASN A 172 5.38 -10.77 5.94
N ASN A 173 5.99 -11.91 6.30
CA ASN A 173 6.66 -12.06 7.59
C ASN A 173 7.82 -11.08 7.78
N ILE A 174 8.60 -10.81 6.73
CA ILE A 174 9.67 -9.82 6.74
C ILE A 174 9.10 -8.41 6.91
N TYR A 175 8.02 -8.09 6.18
CA TYR A 175 7.36 -6.80 6.29
C TYR A 175 6.84 -6.52 7.70
N ASP A 176 6.13 -7.49 8.30
CA ASP A 176 5.64 -7.41 9.69
C ASP A 176 6.80 -7.23 10.70
N ALA A 177 7.92 -7.91 10.45
CA ALA A 177 9.10 -7.77 11.30
C ALA A 177 9.73 -6.37 11.18
N VAL A 178 9.83 -5.83 9.97
CA VAL A 178 10.33 -4.47 9.70
C VAL A 178 9.41 -3.42 10.32
N GLU A 179 8.10 -3.58 10.22
CA GLU A 179 7.13 -2.67 10.83
C GLU A 179 7.27 -2.66 12.37
N LYS A 180 7.37 -3.85 12.99
CA LYS A 180 7.63 -3.97 14.44
C LYS A 180 8.93 -3.31 14.85
N LEU A 181 10.01 -3.51 14.08
CA LEU A 181 11.30 -2.86 14.34
C LEU A 181 11.21 -1.34 14.20
N SER A 182 10.50 -0.84 13.19
CA SER A 182 10.27 0.60 13.01
C SER A 182 9.56 1.22 14.21
N HIS A 183 8.51 0.57 14.72
CA HIS A 183 7.83 0.98 15.96
C HIS A 183 8.75 0.95 17.17
N GLN A 184 9.59 -0.07 17.32
CA GLN A 184 10.55 -0.17 18.43
C GLN A 184 11.59 0.96 18.35
N VAL A 185 12.14 1.24 17.17
CA VAL A 185 13.10 2.34 16.95
C VAL A 185 12.45 3.69 17.28
N LYS A 186 11.20 3.90 16.86
CA LYS A 186 10.45 5.12 17.19
C LYS A 186 10.28 5.27 18.70
N ASN A 187 9.88 4.23 19.41
CA ASN A 187 9.72 4.24 20.86
C ASN A 187 11.06 4.50 21.59
N ILE A 188 12.16 3.92 21.11
CA ILE A 188 13.52 4.16 21.65
C ILE A 188 13.93 5.63 21.39
N SER A 189 13.64 6.17 20.22
CA SER A 189 13.98 7.56 19.88
C SER A 189 13.14 8.55 20.72
N GLU A 190 11.90 8.23 21.02
CA GLU A 190 11.05 9.02 21.91
C GLU A 190 11.48 8.90 23.37
N ALA A 191 11.90 7.72 23.82
CA ALA A 191 12.46 7.52 25.16
C ALA A 191 13.84 8.16 25.36
N ASN A 192 14.63 8.28 24.29
CA ASN A 192 15.95 8.94 24.30
C ASN A 192 15.87 10.45 23.98
N ARG A 193 14.70 11.03 23.78
CA ARG A 193 14.59 12.49 23.76
C ARG A 193 15.02 12.98 25.11
N SER A 194 16.21 13.59 25.16
CA SER A 194 16.65 14.35 26.33
C SER A 194 15.53 15.33 26.69
N THR A 195 15.06 15.24 27.94
CA THR A 195 14.04 16.14 28.47
C THR A 195 14.47 17.58 28.17
N THR A 196 13.74 18.24 27.31
CA THR A 196 14.04 19.64 26.98
C THR A 196 13.75 20.51 28.20
N GLN A 197 14.36 21.69 28.27
CA GLN A 197 14.04 22.65 29.34
C GLN A 197 12.51 22.91 29.44
N GLU A 198 11.80 22.88 28.32
CA GLU A 198 10.35 23.03 28.23
C GLU A 198 9.61 21.86 28.91
N ASP A 199 10.09 20.63 28.73
CA ASP A 199 9.51 19.44 29.36
C ASP A 199 9.71 19.48 30.89
N ILE A 200 10.85 19.96 31.35
CA ILE A 200 11.13 20.15 32.78
C ILE A 200 10.21 21.22 33.38
N ILE A 201 10.02 22.33 32.66
CA ILE A 201 9.09 23.39 33.07
C ILE A 201 7.65 22.87 33.10
N MET A 202 7.23 22.10 32.11
CA MET A 202 5.88 21.54 32.07
C MET A 202 5.65 20.50 33.18
N MET A 203 6.64 19.64 33.49
CA MET A 203 6.60 18.74 34.64
C MET A 203 6.55 19.48 35.97
N ALA A 204 7.22 20.62 36.05
CA ALA A 204 7.22 21.49 37.21
C ALA A 204 5.82 22.05 37.51
N PHE A 205 5.13 22.52 36.49
CA PHE A 205 3.76 23.03 36.64
C PHE A 205 2.76 21.95 37.02
N GLN A 206 2.98 20.71 36.58
CA GLN A 206 2.09 19.57 36.88
C GLN A 206 2.34 18.92 38.25
N ASN A 207 3.53 19.07 38.83
CA ASN A 207 3.91 18.45 40.09
C ASN A 207 4.88 19.32 40.90
N PRO A 208 4.39 20.36 41.59
CA PRO A 208 5.24 21.31 42.34
C PRO A 208 6.12 20.65 43.42
N GLU A 209 5.61 19.61 44.09
CA GLU A 209 6.34 18.88 45.14
C GLU A 209 7.57 18.12 44.61
N LYS A 210 7.51 17.65 43.35
CA LYS A 210 8.65 16.99 42.71
C LYS A 210 9.74 17.99 42.30
N LEU A 211 9.33 19.20 41.98
CA LEU A 211 10.25 20.28 41.64
C LEU A 211 11.07 20.73 42.88
N GLU A 212 10.44 20.85 44.02
CA GLU A 212 11.10 21.22 45.28
C GLU A 212 12.19 20.18 45.65
N LYS A 213 11.85 18.88 45.53
CA LYS A 213 12.78 17.77 45.70
C LYS A 213 13.92 17.76 44.68
N PHE A 214 13.67 18.17 43.46
CA PHE A 214 14.69 18.27 42.40
C PHE A 214 15.69 19.38 42.74
N PHE A 215 15.22 20.56 43.14
CA PHE A 215 16.09 21.67 43.57
C PHE A 215 16.88 21.33 44.86
N GLU A 216 16.29 20.59 45.79
CA GLU A 216 17.02 20.08 46.97
C GLU A 216 18.17 19.16 46.58
N LEU A 217 17.93 18.24 45.61
CA LEU A 217 18.97 17.35 45.08
C LEU A 217 20.03 18.09 44.30
N GLN A 218 19.68 19.09 43.51
CA GLN A 218 20.61 19.92 42.75
C GLN A 218 21.52 20.74 43.69
N ASN A 219 20.96 21.27 44.74
CA ASN A 219 21.74 22.00 45.75
C ASN A 219 22.65 21.06 46.58
N LYS A 220 22.21 19.84 46.84
CA LYS A 220 22.97 18.85 47.59
C LYS A 220 24.11 18.21 46.79
N TYR A 221 23.93 18.10 45.46
CA TYR A 221 24.87 17.44 44.54
C TYR A 221 25.15 18.32 43.28
N PRO A 222 25.75 19.51 43.43
CA PRO A 222 25.90 20.45 42.32
C PRO A 222 26.72 19.92 41.15
N ASN A 223 27.68 19.02 41.42
CA ASN A 223 28.53 18.42 40.38
C ASN A 223 27.85 17.30 39.55
N ALA A 224 26.70 16.78 39.97
CA ALA A 224 25.97 15.76 39.25
C ALA A 224 25.10 16.36 38.12
N PHE A 225 24.85 17.66 38.13
CA PHE A 225 24.00 18.37 37.17
C PHE A 225 24.76 19.40 36.32
N SER A 226 26.07 19.54 36.49
CA SER A 226 26.91 20.33 35.60
C SER A 226 27.18 19.55 34.33
N SER A 227 26.49 19.89 33.22
CA SER A 227 26.81 19.38 31.90
C SER A 227 28.25 19.75 31.58
N ASN A 228 29.12 18.78 31.38
CA ASN A 228 30.44 18.97 30.76
C ASN A 228 30.22 19.48 29.32
N ASN A 229 30.16 20.79 29.15
CA ASN A 229 30.50 21.41 27.89
C ASN A 229 32.01 21.35 27.74
N THR A 230 32.50 20.29 27.14
CA THR A 230 33.87 20.27 26.59
C THR A 230 33.76 19.98 25.11
N ASN A 231 34.02 21.07 24.33
CA ASN A 231 34.51 21.15 22.94
C ASN A 231 34.04 20.13 21.91
#